data_6de269bb3b686431732fb88f2009d096
#
_entry.id   6de269bb3b686431732fb88f2009d096
#
_cell.length_a   1.000
_cell.length_b   1.000
_cell.length_c   1.000
_cell.angle_alpha   90.00
_cell.angle_beta   90.00
_cell.angle_gamma   90.00
#
_symmetry.space_group_name_H-M   'P 1'
#
loop_
_entity.id
_entity.type
_entity.pdbx_description
1 polymer ?
#
loop_
_entity_poly.entity_id
_entity_poly.type
_entity_poly.pdbx_seq_one_letter_code
_entity_poly.pdbx_strand_id
1 'polypeptide(L)'
;MKLFCAGVGANHPDITNASRAIKEKELALCAKNGVDEIIEIVVGNDGISLAHAVDSPDADFTKEQLWRALAHEVDVDGKLIKNPYTKWNEIDASLPNKKIEILIAPPTSGTRDAWNSLVMVKGCSETAKSLFGDKAKKECAKIREDGYAIEAGENDTLIVQKLTSNPNAYGFFGYSYLVANKDKVKAASIEGVQPSLEGIQDYSYPIARPLFFYVKKAHIGVIPGIQEYLKEFTSKKAMSNRGYLADIGLVPLASDKYKVTRTAALDLNLSLIHI
;
A
#
# COMPACT_ATOMS: atom_id res chain seq x y z
N MET A 1 -6.30 6.33 13.30
CA MET A 1 -6.49 7.80 13.30
C MET A 1 -7.69 8.28 14.14
N LYS A 2 -8.92 7.77 14.00
CA LYS A 2 -10.09 8.24 14.78
C LYS A 2 -9.88 8.17 16.30
N LEU A 3 -9.41 7.05 16.83
CA LEU A 3 -9.13 6.90 18.27
C LEU A 3 -7.99 7.81 18.73
N PHE A 4 -6.96 7.98 17.89
CA PHE A 4 -5.85 8.88 18.13
C PHE A 4 -6.34 10.34 18.24
N CYS A 5 -7.22 10.80 17.36
CA CYS A 5 -7.79 12.15 17.38
C CYS A 5 -8.98 12.30 18.35
N ALA A 6 -9.29 11.32 19.21
CA ALA A 6 -10.45 11.42 20.13
C ALA A 6 -10.17 12.28 21.37
N GLY A 7 -8.93 12.58 21.68
CA GLY A 7 -8.55 13.43 22.81
C GLY A 7 -7.13 13.22 23.29
N VAL A 8 -6.72 13.97 24.31
CA VAL A 8 -5.46 13.82 25.04
C VAL A 8 -5.70 13.12 26.39
N GLY A 9 -4.63 12.62 27.03
CA GLY A 9 -4.67 11.95 28.32
C GLY A 9 -4.65 10.42 28.24
N ALA A 10 -4.51 9.76 29.40
CA ALA A 10 -4.19 8.34 29.52
C ALA A 10 -5.22 7.37 28.90
N ASN A 11 -6.43 7.82 28.62
CA ASN A 11 -7.49 7.00 28.01
C ASN A 11 -7.47 7.03 26.47
N HIS A 12 -6.54 7.74 25.88
CA HIS A 12 -6.39 7.89 24.43
C HIS A 12 -5.03 7.39 23.93
N PRO A 13 -4.95 6.79 22.73
CA PRO A 13 -3.68 6.32 22.19
C PRO A 13 -2.63 7.43 22.09
N ASP A 14 -1.41 7.15 22.49
CA ASP A 14 -0.26 8.05 22.42
C ASP A 14 0.31 8.12 21.01
N ILE A 15 0.30 6.97 20.32
CA ILE A 15 0.89 6.74 19.00
C ILE A 15 -0.14 6.03 18.11
N THR A 16 -0.13 6.32 16.83
CA THR A 16 -0.90 5.57 15.83
C THR A 16 -0.10 5.36 14.55
N ASN A 17 -0.17 4.15 13.99
CA ASN A 17 0.42 3.84 12.69
C ASN A 17 -0.56 4.19 11.58
N ALA A 18 -0.02 4.57 10.42
CA ALA A 18 -0.81 4.82 9.22
C ALA A 18 -0.04 4.46 7.95
N SER A 19 -0.75 3.90 6.99
CA SER A 19 -0.23 3.54 5.66
C SER A 19 -0.42 4.66 4.62
N ARG A 20 -0.71 5.85 5.06
CA ARG A 20 -0.85 7.09 4.30
C ARG A 20 -0.71 8.30 5.22
N ALA A 21 -0.42 9.45 4.64
CA ALA A 21 -0.46 10.70 5.39
C ALA A 21 -1.84 10.97 6.01
N ILE A 22 -1.84 11.62 7.16
CA ILE A 22 -3.05 12.10 7.85
C ILE A 22 -3.80 13.07 6.91
N LYS A 23 -5.12 12.99 6.90
CA LYS A 23 -5.97 13.84 6.05
C LYS A 23 -6.38 15.12 6.79
N GLU A 24 -6.63 16.19 6.05
CA GLU A 24 -7.14 17.45 6.59
C GLU A 24 -8.34 17.27 7.51
N LYS A 25 -9.32 16.44 7.11
CA LYS A 25 -10.49 16.12 7.95
C LYS A 25 -10.14 15.43 9.27
N GLU A 26 -9.06 14.64 9.26
CA GLU A 26 -8.57 13.97 10.47
C GLU A 26 -7.80 14.97 11.35
N LEU A 27 -7.02 15.87 10.75
CA LEU A 27 -6.38 16.98 11.47
C LEU A 27 -7.41 17.89 12.14
N ALA A 28 -8.46 18.27 11.41
CA ALA A 28 -9.56 19.06 11.96
C ALA A 28 -10.27 18.35 13.13
N LEU A 29 -10.42 17.01 13.06
CA LEU A 29 -10.96 16.21 14.16
C LEU A 29 -10.02 16.21 15.36
N CYS A 30 -8.70 16.07 15.13
CA CYS A 30 -7.69 16.13 16.16
C CYS A 30 -7.73 17.47 16.90
N ALA A 31 -7.66 18.59 16.16
CA ALA A 31 -7.72 19.95 16.71
C ALA A 31 -9.00 20.20 17.52
N LYS A 32 -10.18 19.79 16.98
CA LYS A 32 -11.46 19.91 17.68
C LYS A 32 -11.46 19.22 19.06
N ASN A 33 -10.66 18.17 19.22
CA ASN A 33 -10.58 17.37 20.46
C ASN A 33 -9.31 17.71 21.29
N GLY A 34 -8.64 18.83 21.00
CA GLY A 34 -7.47 19.31 21.76
C GLY A 34 -6.17 18.55 21.45
N VAL A 35 -6.12 17.82 20.35
CA VAL A 35 -4.87 17.18 19.85
C VAL A 35 -4.26 18.09 18.79
N ASP A 36 -3.59 19.18 19.25
CA ASP A 36 -3.17 20.28 18.39
C ASP A 36 -1.75 20.09 17.83
N GLU A 37 -0.87 19.41 18.58
CA GLU A 37 0.51 19.16 18.18
C GLU A 37 0.74 17.66 17.92
N ILE A 38 0.98 17.34 16.65
CA ILE A 38 1.19 15.97 16.20
C ILE A 38 2.56 15.88 15.52
N ILE A 39 3.38 14.94 15.98
CA ILE A 39 4.65 14.61 15.35
C ILE A 39 4.39 13.51 14.33
N GLU A 40 4.69 13.78 13.05
CA GLU A 40 4.65 12.81 11.98
C GLU A 40 6.05 12.20 11.76
N ILE A 41 6.12 10.89 11.76
CA ILE A 41 7.34 10.14 11.49
C ILE A 41 7.10 9.24 10.28
N VAL A 42 7.85 9.46 9.20
CA VAL A 42 7.90 8.54 8.06
C VAL A 42 8.84 7.40 8.42
N VAL A 43 8.32 6.18 8.54
CA VAL A 43 9.12 5.04 9.04
C VAL A 43 9.81 4.24 7.95
N GLY A 44 9.32 4.34 6.73
CA GLY A 44 9.81 3.60 5.58
C GLY A 44 8.78 3.61 4.46
N ASN A 45 8.95 2.71 3.52
CA ASN A 45 8.07 2.58 2.37
C ASN A 45 7.51 1.17 2.29
N ASP A 46 6.34 1.07 1.68
CA ASP A 46 5.69 -0.17 1.30
C ASP A 46 5.61 -0.21 -0.22
N GLY A 47 6.08 -1.30 -0.82
CA GLY A 47 5.97 -1.56 -2.26
C GLY A 47 5.20 -2.86 -2.47
N ILE A 48 4.15 -2.81 -3.28
CA ILE A 48 3.35 -3.99 -3.61
C ILE A 48 3.73 -4.49 -4.99
N SER A 49 4.18 -5.74 -5.06
CA SER A 49 4.56 -6.38 -6.32
C SER A 49 3.41 -7.26 -6.83
N LEU A 50 3.10 -7.15 -8.11
CA LEU A 50 2.30 -8.16 -8.82
C LEU A 50 3.26 -9.21 -9.35
N ALA A 51 3.15 -10.43 -8.86
CA ALA A 51 4.08 -11.51 -9.17
C ALA A 51 3.40 -12.66 -9.92
N HIS A 52 4.21 -13.45 -10.59
CA HIS A 52 3.84 -14.69 -11.27
C HIS A 52 5.00 -15.70 -11.16
N ALA A 53 4.80 -16.96 -11.58
CA ALA A 53 5.83 -17.98 -11.57
C ALA A 53 7.07 -17.54 -12.37
N VAL A 54 8.26 -17.88 -11.89
CA VAL A 54 9.54 -17.47 -12.52
C VAL A 54 9.66 -17.96 -13.97
N ASP A 55 9.11 -19.12 -14.28
CA ASP A 55 9.16 -19.74 -15.62
C ASP A 55 8.06 -19.21 -16.57
N SER A 56 7.12 -18.38 -16.08
CA SER A 56 6.10 -17.76 -16.94
C SER A 56 6.71 -16.62 -17.77
N PRO A 57 6.17 -16.31 -18.96
CA PRO A 57 6.60 -15.13 -19.74
C PRO A 57 6.52 -13.84 -18.93
N ASP A 58 7.40 -12.89 -19.23
CA ASP A 58 7.32 -11.55 -18.64
C ASP A 58 6.00 -10.87 -19.00
N ALA A 59 5.50 -10.06 -18.09
CA ALA A 59 4.24 -9.35 -18.24
C ALA A 59 4.41 -7.89 -17.83
N ASP A 60 3.68 -7.01 -18.51
CA ASP A 60 3.55 -5.61 -18.17
C ASP A 60 2.07 -5.23 -18.20
N PHE A 61 1.63 -4.52 -17.19
CA PHE A 61 0.25 -4.10 -17.05
C PHE A 61 0.13 -2.62 -16.74
N THR A 62 -0.85 -1.97 -17.34
CA THR A 62 -1.31 -0.68 -16.85
C THR A 62 -2.21 -0.86 -15.62
N LYS A 63 -2.31 0.18 -14.78
CA LYS A 63 -3.27 0.16 -13.66
C LYS A 63 -4.70 0.02 -14.14
N GLU A 64 -5.04 0.58 -15.30
CA GLU A 64 -6.38 0.44 -15.88
C GLU A 64 -6.67 -1.00 -16.30
N GLN A 65 -5.73 -1.69 -16.93
CA GLN A 65 -5.89 -3.11 -17.28
C GLN A 65 -6.11 -3.97 -16.04
N LEU A 66 -5.34 -3.71 -14.95
CA LEU A 66 -5.51 -4.40 -13.67
C LEU A 66 -6.85 -4.08 -13.00
N TRP A 67 -7.28 -2.82 -13.09
CA TRP A 67 -8.60 -2.43 -12.60
C TRP A 67 -9.71 -3.13 -13.40
N ARG A 68 -9.65 -3.14 -14.73
CA ARG A 68 -10.62 -3.85 -15.59
C ARG A 68 -10.65 -5.35 -15.31
N ALA A 69 -9.51 -5.95 -14.97
CA ALA A 69 -9.46 -7.37 -14.61
C ALA A 69 -10.14 -7.68 -13.26
N LEU A 70 -10.04 -6.76 -12.29
CA LEU A 70 -10.43 -7.00 -10.90
C LEU A 70 -11.69 -6.26 -10.44
N ALA A 71 -12.14 -5.22 -11.15
CA ALA A 71 -13.29 -4.42 -10.73
C ALA A 71 -14.58 -5.24 -10.70
N HIS A 72 -15.46 -4.94 -9.73
CA HIS A 72 -16.80 -5.51 -9.64
C HIS A 72 -17.68 -5.11 -10.83
N GLU A 73 -17.61 -3.83 -11.20
CA GLU A 73 -18.28 -3.25 -12.38
C GLU A 73 -17.27 -2.47 -13.22
N VAL A 74 -17.45 -2.51 -14.52
CA VAL A 74 -16.62 -1.79 -15.50
C VAL A 74 -17.50 -1.02 -16.48
N ASP A 75 -16.92 0.00 -17.09
CA ASP A 75 -17.57 0.72 -18.20
C ASP A 75 -17.37 -0.04 -19.52
N VAL A 76 -18.47 -0.31 -20.17
CA VAL A 76 -18.52 -0.85 -21.54
C VAL A 76 -19.57 -0.04 -22.31
N ASP A 77 -19.22 0.48 -23.47
CA ASP A 77 -20.09 1.29 -24.33
C ASP A 77 -20.80 2.43 -23.57
N GLY A 78 -20.09 3.08 -22.65
CA GLY A 78 -20.61 4.21 -21.87
C GLY A 78 -21.60 3.84 -20.76
N LYS A 79 -21.68 2.57 -20.37
CA LYS A 79 -22.53 2.07 -19.29
C LYS A 79 -21.74 1.24 -18.30
N LEU A 80 -22.09 1.34 -17.02
CA LEU A 80 -21.57 0.43 -15.99
C LEU A 80 -22.31 -0.91 -16.09
N ILE A 81 -21.53 -1.98 -16.19
CA ILE A 81 -22.03 -3.35 -16.18
C ILE A 81 -21.20 -4.20 -15.22
N LYS A 82 -21.76 -5.30 -14.73
CA LYS A 82 -21.00 -6.32 -14.03
C LYS A 82 -19.84 -6.75 -14.92
N ASN A 83 -18.65 -6.90 -14.34
CA ASN A 83 -17.43 -7.18 -15.08
C ASN A 83 -17.57 -8.44 -15.97
N PRO A 84 -17.52 -8.31 -17.30
CA PRO A 84 -17.71 -9.43 -18.23
C PRO A 84 -16.39 -10.14 -18.57
N TYR A 85 -15.23 -9.54 -18.28
CA TYR A 85 -13.93 -10.04 -18.73
C TYR A 85 -13.57 -11.35 -18.02
N THR A 86 -13.23 -12.35 -18.82
CA THR A 86 -12.82 -13.68 -18.36
C THR A 86 -11.36 -13.98 -18.71
N LYS A 87 -10.83 -13.31 -19.74
CA LYS A 87 -9.47 -13.45 -20.25
C LYS A 87 -8.82 -12.08 -20.37
N TRP A 88 -7.50 -12.06 -20.26
CA TRP A 88 -6.71 -10.85 -20.35
C TRP A 88 -6.84 -10.14 -21.71
N ASN A 89 -6.83 -10.91 -22.82
CA ASN A 89 -6.96 -10.34 -24.17
C ASN A 89 -8.35 -9.79 -24.51
N GLU A 90 -9.36 -10.02 -23.65
CA GLU A 90 -10.67 -9.36 -23.76
C GLU A 90 -10.62 -7.92 -23.22
N ILE A 91 -9.65 -7.62 -22.35
CA ILE A 91 -9.41 -6.28 -21.82
C ILE A 91 -8.59 -5.46 -22.82
N ASP A 92 -7.53 -6.07 -23.36
CA ASP A 92 -6.63 -5.48 -24.33
C ASP A 92 -6.04 -6.58 -25.22
N ALA A 93 -6.15 -6.45 -26.53
CA ALA A 93 -5.69 -7.45 -27.49
C ALA A 93 -4.17 -7.74 -27.42
N SER A 94 -3.38 -6.83 -26.86
CA SER A 94 -1.95 -7.03 -26.64
C SER A 94 -1.63 -7.98 -25.48
N LEU A 95 -2.59 -8.20 -24.57
CA LEU A 95 -2.43 -9.08 -23.43
C LEU A 95 -2.60 -10.57 -23.82
N PRO A 96 -2.05 -11.50 -23.04
CA PRO A 96 -2.08 -12.92 -23.40
C PRO A 96 -3.52 -13.48 -23.41
N ASN A 97 -3.80 -14.41 -24.35
CA ASN A 97 -5.06 -15.15 -24.35
C ASN A 97 -5.09 -16.20 -23.23
N LYS A 98 -5.15 -15.74 -21.98
CA LYS A 98 -5.19 -16.54 -20.76
C LYS A 98 -6.35 -16.10 -19.88
N LYS A 99 -6.89 -17.04 -19.11
CA LYS A 99 -7.90 -16.74 -18.08
C LYS A 99 -7.34 -15.74 -17.08
N ILE A 100 -8.17 -14.78 -16.67
CA ILE A 100 -7.85 -13.89 -15.55
C ILE A 100 -7.91 -14.71 -14.27
N GLU A 101 -6.81 -14.72 -13.53
CA GLU A 101 -6.72 -15.38 -12.23
C GLU A 101 -5.71 -14.61 -11.37
N ILE A 102 -6.20 -13.90 -10.37
CA ILE A 102 -5.37 -13.07 -9.50
C ILE A 102 -5.58 -13.46 -8.05
N LEU A 103 -4.50 -13.89 -7.40
CA LEU A 103 -4.47 -14.17 -5.96
C LEU A 103 -4.37 -12.86 -5.19
N ILE A 104 -5.32 -12.61 -4.31
CA ILE A 104 -5.46 -11.35 -3.57
C ILE A 104 -5.43 -11.58 -2.06
N ALA A 105 -4.92 -10.61 -1.35
CA ALA A 105 -5.02 -10.58 0.11
C ALA A 105 -6.46 -10.28 0.55
N PRO A 106 -6.89 -10.70 1.75
CA PRO A 106 -8.24 -10.45 2.27
C PRO A 106 -8.47 -8.95 2.54
N PRO A 107 -9.74 -8.51 2.68
CA PRO A 107 -10.08 -7.11 2.92
C PRO A 107 -9.49 -6.49 4.19
N THR A 108 -9.09 -7.31 5.17
CA THR A 108 -8.44 -6.90 6.42
C THR A 108 -6.96 -6.55 6.26
N SER A 109 -6.34 -6.96 5.15
CA SER A 109 -4.92 -6.80 4.88
C SER A 109 -4.54 -5.35 4.52
N GLY A 110 -3.42 -4.86 5.07
CA GLY A 110 -2.81 -3.61 4.65
C GLY A 110 -2.34 -3.62 3.19
N THR A 111 -1.87 -4.76 2.68
CA THR A 111 -1.51 -4.98 1.27
C THR A 111 -2.73 -4.81 0.36
N ARG A 112 -3.90 -5.34 0.78
CA ARG A 112 -5.16 -5.14 0.04
C ARG A 112 -5.59 -3.67 0.04
N ASP A 113 -5.46 -2.95 1.15
CA ASP A 113 -5.74 -1.50 1.21
C ASP A 113 -4.81 -0.70 0.28
N ALA A 114 -3.51 -1.06 0.25
CA ALA A 114 -2.55 -0.48 -0.69
C ALA A 114 -2.97 -0.71 -2.14
N TRP A 115 -3.26 -1.96 -2.50
CA TRP A 115 -3.70 -2.32 -3.84
C TRP A 115 -4.96 -1.55 -4.24
N ASN A 116 -5.97 -1.52 -3.37
CA ASN A 116 -7.21 -0.79 -3.63
C ASN A 116 -6.97 0.70 -3.88
N SER A 117 -6.08 1.34 -3.13
CA SER A 117 -5.82 2.78 -3.27
C SER A 117 -4.90 3.11 -4.45
N LEU A 118 -3.88 2.30 -4.72
CA LEU A 118 -2.82 2.59 -5.69
C LEU A 118 -3.10 2.01 -7.08
N VAL A 119 -3.85 0.91 -7.16
CA VAL A 119 -4.20 0.23 -8.41
C VAL A 119 -5.68 0.44 -8.73
N MET A 120 -6.59 -0.02 -7.89
CA MET A 120 -8.01 -0.02 -8.21
C MET A 120 -8.58 1.40 -8.37
N VAL A 121 -8.35 2.30 -7.41
CA VAL A 121 -8.86 3.68 -7.46
C VAL A 121 -8.13 4.51 -8.52
N LYS A 122 -6.81 4.36 -8.65
CA LYS A 122 -6.04 5.13 -9.65
C LYS A 122 -6.23 4.60 -11.07
N GLY A 123 -6.36 3.28 -11.25
CA GLY A 123 -6.56 2.62 -12.53
C GLY A 123 -8.01 2.61 -13.02
N CYS A 124 -8.97 3.00 -12.18
CA CYS A 124 -10.35 3.13 -12.60
C CYS A 124 -10.45 4.09 -13.79
N SER A 125 -11.14 3.69 -14.86
CA SER A 125 -11.27 4.52 -16.05
C SER A 125 -11.99 5.85 -15.74
N GLU A 126 -11.68 6.89 -16.49
CA GLU A 126 -12.34 8.20 -16.32
C GLU A 126 -13.84 8.13 -16.62
N THR A 127 -14.24 7.28 -17.57
CA THR A 127 -15.64 7.01 -17.87
C THR A 127 -16.35 6.40 -16.66
N ALA A 128 -15.78 5.34 -16.07
CA ALA A 128 -16.37 4.71 -14.89
C ALA A 128 -16.42 5.68 -13.69
N LYS A 129 -15.35 6.47 -13.45
CA LYS A 129 -15.35 7.51 -12.41
C LYS A 129 -16.49 8.50 -12.59
N SER A 130 -16.69 8.98 -13.81
CA SER A 130 -17.79 9.90 -14.15
C SER A 130 -19.16 9.27 -13.89
N LEU A 131 -19.35 8.02 -14.29
CA LEU A 131 -20.61 7.28 -14.11
C LEU A 131 -20.90 6.97 -12.63
N PHE A 132 -19.88 6.68 -11.81
CA PHE A 132 -20.03 6.49 -10.36
C PHE A 132 -20.27 7.79 -9.59
N GLY A 133 -19.89 8.94 -10.15
CA GLY A 133 -20.03 10.27 -9.53
C GLY A 133 -19.36 10.33 -8.14
N ASP A 134 -20.04 10.88 -7.15
CA ASP A 134 -19.52 11.04 -5.78
C ASP A 134 -19.07 9.71 -5.11
N LYS A 135 -19.58 8.59 -5.62
CA LYS A 135 -19.22 7.26 -5.11
C LYS A 135 -17.99 6.66 -5.79
N ALA A 136 -17.40 7.33 -6.79
CA ALA A 136 -16.33 6.79 -7.63
C ALA A 136 -15.19 6.15 -6.82
N LYS A 137 -14.68 6.84 -5.80
CA LYS A 137 -13.59 6.30 -4.97
C LYS A 137 -13.94 4.96 -4.30
N LYS A 138 -15.18 4.81 -3.85
CA LYS A 138 -15.66 3.59 -3.18
C LYS A 138 -15.93 2.49 -4.18
N GLU A 139 -16.63 2.82 -5.28
CA GLU A 139 -17.03 1.82 -6.27
C GLU A 139 -15.84 1.32 -7.09
N CYS A 140 -14.92 2.20 -7.50
CA CYS A 140 -13.67 1.81 -8.16
C CYS A 140 -12.82 0.84 -7.32
N ALA A 141 -12.87 0.93 -5.99
CA ALA A 141 -12.12 0.06 -5.09
C ALA A 141 -12.75 -1.32 -4.89
N LYS A 142 -13.98 -1.55 -5.35
CA LYS A 142 -14.65 -2.85 -5.19
C LYS A 142 -14.05 -3.88 -6.14
N ILE A 143 -13.59 -4.99 -5.58
CA ILE A 143 -13.09 -6.13 -6.34
C ILE A 143 -14.23 -7.13 -6.57
N ARG A 144 -14.19 -7.80 -7.73
CA ARG A 144 -15.13 -8.86 -8.13
C ARG A 144 -15.02 -10.10 -7.23
N GLU A 145 -16.12 -10.85 -7.09
CA GLU A 145 -16.21 -12.04 -6.21
C GLU A 145 -16.69 -13.28 -7.00
N ASP A 146 -16.46 -13.30 -8.31
CA ASP A 146 -16.97 -14.32 -9.23
C ASP A 146 -15.91 -15.37 -9.62
N GLY A 147 -14.82 -15.47 -8.83
CA GLY A 147 -13.80 -16.50 -8.95
C GLY A 147 -12.61 -16.15 -9.86
N TYR A 148 -12.50 -14.90 -10.36
CA TYR A 148 -11.31 -14.41 -11.06
C TYR A 148 -10.33 -13.69 -10.12
N ALA A 149 -10.84 -13.08 -9.06
CA ALA A 149 -10.09 -12.62 -7.91
C ALA A 149 -10.22 -13.67 -6.80
N ILE A 150 -9.11 -14.27 -6.39
CA ILE A 150 -9.10 -15.40 -5.45
C ILE A 150 -8.44 -14.99 -4.15
N GLU A 151 -9.18 -14.93 -3.07
CA GLU A 151 -8.61 -14.66 -1.76
C GLU A 151 -7.67 -15.81 -1.34
N ALA A 152 -6.39 -15.46 -1.09
CA ALA A 152 -5.35 -16.43 -0.76
C ALA A 152 -4.92 -16.38 0.71
N GLY A 153 -5.63 -15.61 1.54
CA GLY A 153 -5.28 -15.37 2.94
C GLY A 153 -4.24 -14.26 3.12
N GLU A 154 -3.88 -13.98 4.38
CA GLU A 154 -2.89 -12.94 4.74
C GLU A 154 -1.43 -13.45 4.65
N ASN A 155 -1.24 -14.74 4.42
CA ASN A 155 0.08 -15.34 4.37
C ASN A 155 0.64 -15.34 2.95
N ASP A 156 1.57 -14.44 2.67
CA ASP A 156 2.22 -14.31 1.37
C ASP A 156 2.92 -15.60 0.90
N THR A 157 3.35 -16.47 1.83
CA THR A 157 3.92 -17.79 1.49
C THR A 157 2.92 -18.67 0.73
N LEU A 158 1.63 -18.61 1.08
CA LEU A 158 0.59 -19.35 0.37
C LEU A 158 0.38 -18.81 -1.05
N ILE A 159 0.51 -17.50 -1.25
CA ILE A 159 0.44 -16.90 -2.58
C ILE A 159 1.60 -17.40 -3.44
N VAL A 160 2.83 -17.36 -2.93
CA VAL A 160 4.01 -17.87 -3.64
C VAL A 160 3.86 -19.35 -4.01
N GLN A 161 3.41 -20.21 -3.08
CA GLN A 161 3.17 -21.63 -3.35
C GLN A 161 2.12 -21.85 -4.46
N LYS A 162 1.01 -21.08 -4.43
CA LYS A 162 -0.02 -21.16 -5.46
C LYS A 162 0.48 -20.69 -6.83
N LEU A 163 1.27 -19.62 -6.88
CA LEU A 163 1.89 -19.14 -8.13
C LEU A 163 2.85 -20.18 -8.72
N THR A 164 3.64 -20.84 -7.89
CA THR A 164 4.57 -21.91 -8.33
C THR A 164 3.82 -23.09 -8.94
N SER A 165 2.64 -23.44 -8.42
CA SER A 165 1.82 -24.56 -8.93
C SER A 165 0.87 -24.16 -10.05
N ASN A 166 0.61 -22.86 -10.25
CA ASN A 166 -0.25 -22.33 -11.32
C ASN A 166 0.45 -21.21 -12.11
N PRO A 167 1.19 -21.52 -13.17
CA PRO A 167 1.95 -20.55 -13.94
C PRO A 167 1.06 -19.55 -14.74
N ASN A 168 -0.26 -19.73 -14.73
CA ASN A 168 -1.18 -18.80 -15.37
C ASN A 168 -1.70 -17.71 -14.43
N ALA A 169 -1.55 -17.89 -13.13
CA ALA A 169 -2.01 -16.95 -12.12
C ALA A 169 -1.01 -15.81 -11.87
N TYR A 170 -1.56 -14.68 -11.48
CA TYR A 170 -0.83 -13.59 -10.85
C TYR A 170 -1.23 -13.49 -9.38
N GLY A 171 -0.40 -12.85 -8.56
CA GLY A 171 -0.71 -12.59 -7.16
C GLY A 171 0.02 -11.35 -6.67
N PHE A 172 -0.55 -10.61 -5.74
CA PHE A 172 0.12 -9.43 -5.22
C PHE A 172 0.44 -9.55 -3.73
N PHE A 173 1.65 -9.13 -3.38
CA PHE A 173 2.19 -9.13 -2.02
C PHE A 173 3.33 -8.13 -1.88
N GLY A 174 3.86 -7.98 -0.66
CA GLY A 174 4.93 -7.03 -0.38
C GLY A 174 6.22 -7.31 -1.14
N TYR A 175 6.93 -6.27 -1.57
CA TYR A 175 8.19 -6.35 -2.32
C TYR A 175 9.26 -7.20 -1.62
N SER A 176 9.35 -7.15 -0.30
CA SER A 176 10.30 -7.98 0.47
C SER A 176 10.08 -9.49 0.25
N TYR A 177 8.83 -9.91 0.12
CA TYR A 177 8.49 -11.30 -0.19
C TYR A 177 8.90 -11.71 -1.61
N LEU A 178 8.77 -10.79 -2.58
CA LEU A 178 9.30 -11.00 -3.93
C LEU A 178 10.81 -11.25 -3.88
N VAL A 179 11.56 -10.38 -3.18
CA VAL A 179 13.02 -10.49 -3.06
C VAL A 179 13.44 -11.80 -2.38
N ALA A 180 12.71 -12.21 -1.34
CA ALA A 180 12.97 -13.45 -0.60
C ALA A 180 12.67 -14.73 -1.39
N ASN A 181 11.85 -14.65 -2.46
CA ASN A 181 11.39 -15.82 -3.25
C ASN A 181 11.68 -15.67 -4.75
N LYS A 182 12.70 -14.91 -5.13
CA LYS A 182 13.09 -14.65 -6.54
C LYS A 182 13.47 -15.90 -7.33
N ASP A 183 13.72 -16.99 -6.65
CA ASP A 183 13.96 -18.34 -7.22
C ASP A 183 12.67 -19.01 -7.71
N LYS A 184 11.51 -18.58 -7.24
CA LYS A 184 10.18 -19.19 -7.51
C LYS A 184 9.26 -18.27 -8.27
N VAL A 185 9.33 -16.97 -8.01
CA VAL A 185 8.45 -15.95 -8.58
C VAL A 185 9.23 -14.74 -9.07
N LYS A 186 8.68 -14.07 -10.06
CA LYS A 186 9.16 -12.77 -10.57
C LYS A 186 8.01 -11.79 -10.68
N ALA A 187 8.33 -10.50 -10.71
CA ALA A 187 7.31 -9.47 -10.83
C ALA A 187 6.92 -9.22 -12.30
N ALA A 188 5.65 -8.91 -12.51
CA ALA A 188 5.21 -8.18 -13.68
C ALA A 188 5.62 -6.70 -13.55
N SER A 189 5.93 -6.04 -14.68
CA SER A 189 6.06 -4.58 -14.73
C SER A 189 4.68 -3.94 -14.55
N ILE A 190 4.70 -2.74 -14.00
CA ILE A 190 3.51 -1.89 -13.93
C ILE A 190 3.82 -0.57 -14.61
N GLU A 191 3.11 -0.28 -15.70
CA GLU A 191 3.35 0.91 -16.53
C GLU A 191 4.83 0.97 -17.01
N GLY A 192 5.38 -0.19 -17.40
CA GLY A 192 6.76 -0.35 -17.86
C GLY A 192 7.82 -0.38 -16.75
N VAL A 193 7.44 -0.26 -15.47
CA VAL A 193 8.40 -0.17 -14.37
C VAL A 193 8.40 -1.45 -13.55
N GLN A 194 9.58 -2.07 -13.39
CA GLN A 194 9.79 -3.20 -12.48
C GLN A 194 9.95 -2.70 -11.03
N PRO A 195 9.43 -3.45 -10.02
CA PRO A 195 9.67 -3.10 -8.64
C PRO A 195 11.16 -3.25 -8.30
N SER A 196 11.74 -2.20 -7.75
CA SER A 196 13.10 -2.18 -7.23
C SER A 196 13.16 -1.43 -5.90
N LEU A 197 14.25 -1.64 -5.15
CA LEU A 197 14.44 -0.92 -3.89
C LEU A 197 14.43 0.60 -4.13
N GLU A 198 15.20 1.05 -5.12
CA GLU A 198 15.31 2.46 -5.49
C GLU A 198 13.95 3.01 -5.96
N GLY A 199 13.28 2.30 -6.88
CA GLY A 199 11.98 2.73 -7.41
C GLY A 199 10.90 2.83 -6.35
N ILE A 200 10.95 2.03 -5.28
CA ILE A 200 10.04 2.14 -4.14
C ILE A 200 10.45 3.31 -3.23
N GLN A 201 11.74 3.57 -3.06
CA GLN A 201 12.24 4.66 -2.22
C GLN A 201 11.96 6.05 -2.81
N ASP A 202 12.04 6.20 -4.13
CA ASP A 202 11.81 7.46 -4.85
C ASP A 202 10.40 7.58 -5.46
N TYR A 203 9.58 6.50 -5.34
CA TYR A 203 8.22 6.39 -5.88
C TYR A 203 8.14 6.41 -7.41
N SER A 204 9.22 6.12 -8.12
CA SER A 204 9.19 5.85 -9.57
C SER A 204 8.48 4.53 -9.88
N TYR A 205 8.48 3.56 -8.94
CA TYR A 205 7.61 2.39 -9.01
C TYR A 205 6.17 2.75 -8.63
N PRO A 206 5.17 2.51 -9.51
CA PRO A 206 3.83 3.08 -9.36
C PRO A 206 3.01 2.55 -8.18
N ILE A 207 3.37 1.39 -7.61
CA ILE A 207 2.66 0.78 -6.48
C ILE A 207 3.54 0.83 -5.22
N ALA A 208 3.96 2.05 -4.88
CA ALA A 208 4.73 2.35 -3.68
C ALA A 208 4.06 3.46 -2.86
N ARG A 209 4.22 3.42 -1.55
CA ARG A 209 3.67 4.42 -0.61
C ARG A 209 4.55 4.55 0.62
N PRO A 210 4.62 5.74 1.25
CA PRO A 210 5.22 5.91 2.56
C PRO A 210 4.36 5.31 3.67
N LEU A 211 5.02 4.84 4.72
CA LEU A 211 4.41 4.40 5.97
C LEU A 211 4.76 5.38 7.08
N PHE A 212 3.81 5.60 7.97
CA PHE A 212 3.91 6.61 9.02
C PHE A 212 3.58 6.05 10.39
N PHE A 213 4.09 6.68 11.42
CA PHE A 213 3.41 6.75 12.69
C PHE A 213 3.31 8.22 13.17
N TYR A 214 2.30 8.47 13.98
CA TYR A 214 1.98 9.78 14.54
C TYR A 214 2.05 9.72 16.05
N VAL A 215 2.63 10.74 16.66
CA VAL A 215 2.79 10.85 18.12
C VAL A 215 2.15 12.13 18.61
N LYS A 216 1.38 12.07 19.69
CA LYS A 216 0.88 13.26 20.37
C LYS A 216 2.01 13.91 21.15
N LYS A 217 2.37 15.13 20.81
CA LYS A 217 3.41 15.88 21.50
C LYS A 217 3.06 16.12 22.97
N ALA A 218 1.78 16.38 23.27
CA ALA A 218 1.28 16.58 24.62
C ALA A 218 1.51 15.38 25.57
N HIS A 219 1.76 14.18 25.04
CA HIS A 219 2.03 12.98 25.85
C HIS A 219 3.53 12.78 26.13
N ILE A 220 4.42 13.51 25.43
CA ILE A 220 5.86 13.40 25.59
C ILE A 220 6.25 14.04 26.92
N GLY A 221 7.05 13.32 27.72
CA GLY A 221 7.42 13.73 29.07
C GLY A 221 6.34 13.48 30.14
N VAL A 222 5.11 13.15 29.74
CA VAL A 222 4.01 12.76 30.63
C VAL A 222 3.87 11.23 30.68
N ILE A 223 3.86 10.60 29.49
CA ILE A 223 3.81 9.14 29.36
C ILE A 223 5.24 8.62 29.24
N PRO A 224 5.69 7.75 30.17
CA PRO A 224 7.05 7.19 30.14
C PRO A 224 7.29 6.35 28.88
N GLY A 225 8.51 6.42 28.33
CA GLY A 225 8.96 5.55 27.25
C GLY A 225 8.70 6.08 25.82
N ILE A 226 7.92 7.14 25.62
CA ILE A 226 7.64 7.67 24.26
C ILE A 226 8.93 8.20 23.60
N GLN A 227 9.76 8.94 24.33
CA GLN A 227 11.02 9.47 23.79
C GLN A 227 12.03 8.34 23.47
N GLU A 228 12.13 7.35 24.34
CA GLU A 228 12.96 6.17 24.15
C GLU A 228 12.48 5.35 22.94
N TYR A 229 11.17 5.20 22.79
CA TYR A 229 10.57 4.55 21.62
C TYR A 229 10.93 5.30 20.33
N LEU A 230 10.76 6.62 20.28
CA LEU A 230 11.14 7.44 19.14
C LEU A 230 12.62 7.29 18.79
N LYS A 231 13.48 7.35 19.81
CA LYS A 231 14.94 7.21 19.66
C LYS A 231 15.33 5.84 19.11
N GLU A 232 14.74 4.76 19.64
CA GLU A 232 15.04 3.40 19.18
C GLU A 232 14.45 3.15 17.81
N PHE A 233 13.15 3.44 17.60
CA PHE A 233 12.48 3.18 16.33
C PHE A 233 13.16 3.91 15.16
N THR A 234 13.62 5.13 15.36
CA THR A 234 14.35 5.92 14.33
C THR A 234 15.86 5.69 14.34
N SER A 235 16.38 4.73 15.12
CA SER A 235 17.80 4.41 15.14
C SER A 235 18.26 3.79 13.82
N LYS A 236 19.59 3.86 13.54
CA LYS A 236 20.16 3.11 12.41
C LYS A 236 19.97 1.61 12.56
N LYS A 237 19.96 1.10 13.81
CA LYS A 237 19.71 -0.32 14.10
C LYS A 237 18.32 -0.75 13.68
N ALA A 238 17.32 0.13 13.74
CA ALA A 238 15.95 -0.14 13.31
C ALA A 238 15.74 0.15 11.83
N MET A 239 16.01 1.39 11.37
CA MET A 239 15.53 1.92 10.09
C MET A 239 16.54 1.87 8.94
N SER A 240 17.80 1.43 9.16
CA SER A 240 18.76 1.34 8.04
C SER A 240 18.44 0.16 7.10
N ASN A 241 19.11 0.12 5.94
CA ASN A 241 19.01 -1.00 4.99
C ASN A 241 19.43 -2.35 5.58
N ARG A 242 20.11 -2.35 6.73
CA ARG A 242 20.52 -3.53 7.51
C ARG A 242 19.90 -3.51 8.91
N GLY A 243 18.84 -2.76 9.09
CA GLY A 243 18.12 -2.67 10.35
C GLY A 243 17.03 -3.73 10.45
N TYR A 244 16.64 -4.07 11.69
CA TYR A 244 15.67 -5.13 11.93
C TYR A 244 14.28 -4.86 11.31
N LEU A 245 13.95 -3.61 10.98
CA LEU A 245 12.70 -3.30 10.25
C LEU A 245 12.79 -3.72 8.78
N ALA A 246 13.99 -3.62 8.17
CA ALA A 246 14.20 -4.15 6.82
C ALA A 246 14.16 -5.68 6.79
N ASP A 247 14.65 -6.35 7.84
CA ASP A 247 14.61 -7.81 7.96
C ASP A 247 13.17 -8.35 8.01
N ILE A 248 12.23 -7.57 8.52
CA ILE A 248 10.79 -7.92 8.56
C ILE A 248 9.99 -7.35 7.37
N GLY A 249 10.67 -6.76 6.38
CA GLY A 249 10.07 -6.42 5.10
C GLY A 249 9.77 -4.95 4.85
N LEU A 250 10.11 -4.05 5.78
CA LEU A 250 10.00 -2.61 5.52
C LEU A 250 11.04 -2.19 4.48
N VAL A 251 10.63 -1.47 3.44
CA VAL A 251 11.57 -0.82 2.52
C VAL A 251 12.11 0.45 3.19
N PRO A 252 13.42 0.52 3.50
CA PRO A 252 13.99 1.65 4.23
C PRO A 252 13.88 2.96 3.45
N LEU A 253 13.92 4.08 4.16
CA LEU A 253 14.01 5.41 3.56
C LEU A 253 15.37 5.59 2.86
N ALA A 254 15.39 6.41 1.80
CA ALA A 254 16.65 6.93 1.25
C ALA A 254 17.40 7.72 2.33
N SER A 255 18.74 7.72 2.24
CA SER A 255 19.62 8.22 3.30
C SER A 255 19.37 9.67 3.72
N ASP A 256 19.03 10.53 2.78
CA ASP A 256 18.67 11.93 3.02
C ASP A 256 17.34 12.04 3.78
N LYS A 257 16.31 11.35 3.34
CA LYS A 257 14.99 11.29 4.00
C LYS A 257 15.11 10.69 5.41
N TYR A 258 15.91 9.63 5.58
CA TYR A 258 16.16 9.05 6.90
C TYR A 258 16.75 10.08 7.88
N LYS A 259 17.75 10.87 7.44
CA LYS A 259 18.36 11.89 8.29
C LYS A 259 17.33 12.94 8.75
N VAL A 260 16.52 13.44 7.82
CA VAL A 260 15.46 14.42 8.13
C VAL A 260 14.46 13.82 9.13
N THR A 261 13.96 12.62 8.87
CA THR A 261 13.02 11.93 9.76
C THR A 261 13.60 11.73 11.16
N ARG A 262 14.86 11.25 11.25
CA ARG A 262 15.50 11.04 12.54
C ARG A 262 15.70 12.34 13.32
N THR A 263 16.14 13.41 12.66
CA THR A 263 16.29 14.73 13.30
C THR A 263 14.93 15.21 13.81
N ALA A 264 13.89 15.18 12.99
CA ALA A 264 12.55 15.58 13.39
C ALA A 264 12.04 14.79 14.61
N ALA A 265 12.30 13.47 14.65
CA ALA A 265 11.88 12.61 15.75
C ALA A 265 12.64 12.89 17.06
N LEU A 266 13.93 13.24 16.99
CA LEU A 266 14.75 13.50 18.18
C LEU A 266 14.56 14.91 18.72
N ASP A 267 14.42 15.89 17.83
CA ASP A 267 14.20 17.29 18.20
C ASP A 267 12.73 17.55 18.57
N LEU A 268 11.85 16.55 18.45
CA LEU A 268 10.42 16.64 18.68
C LEU A 268 9.78 17.77 17.86
N ASN A 269 10.39 18.08 16.72
CA ASN A 269 9.90 19.09 15.82
C ASN A 269 8.72 18.51 15.03
N LEU A 270 7.66 19.31 14.95
CA LEU A 270 6.54 19.04 14.04
C LEU A 270 7.12 18.97 12.64
N SER A 271 7.13 17.79 12.04
CA SER A 271 7.28 17.65 10.61
C SER A 271 6.04 18.34 10.02
N LEU A 272 6.21 19.61 9.69
CA LEU A 272 5.34 20.60 9.02
C LEU A 272 3.92 20.15 8.58
N ILE A 273 3.15 19.55 9.47
CA ILE A 273 1.70 19.60 9.37
C ILE A 273 1.28 20.78 10.26
N HIS A 274 1.32 21.95 9.68
CA HIS A 274 0.70 23.11 10.31
C HIS A 274 -0.82 22.89 10.27
N ILE A 275 -1.40 22.71 11.47
CA ILE A 275 -2.84 22.77 11.69
C ILE A 275 -3.24 24.24 11.70
#